data_03e20944f81c9824fb8edd3ab001a68a
#
_entry.id   03e20944f81c9824fb8edd3ab001a68a
#
_cell.length_a   1.000
_cell.length_b   1.000
_cell.length_c   1.000
_cell.angle_alpha   90.00
_cell.angle_beta   90.00
_cell.angle_gamma   90.00
#
_symmetry.space_group_name_H-M   'P 1'
#
loop_
_entity.id
_entity.type
_entity.pdbx_description
1 polymer ?
#
loop_
_entity_poly.entity_id
_entity_poly.type
_entity_poly.pdbx_seq_one_letter_code
_entity_poly.pdbx_strand_id
1 'polypeptide(L)'
;MTIKEVSEKYGISQDTLRYYERVNVIPKVTRTSGGIRNYQEEDLRWVELAVCTRNAGLPIESLIEYQRLFRAGDSTIPARLELLNEQMDILQKQKEQIEETMDRLSYKISRYEEAVKTGKLVWTKEE
;
A
#
# COMPACT_ATOMS: atom_id res chain seq x y z
N MET A 1 -22.05 -1.71 -2.14
CA MET A 1 -21.68 -2.29 -0.83
C MET A 1 -21.81 -1.24 0.26
N THR A 2 -22.19 -1.68 1.46
CA THR A 2 -22.20 -0.81 2.64
C THR A 2 -20.77 -0.60 3.13
N ILE A 3 -20.56 0.45 3.95
CA ILE A 3 -19.25 0.71 4.55
C ILE A 3 -18.77 -0.48 5.42
N LYS A 4 -19.70 -1.15 6.09
CA LYS A 4 -19.38 -2.35 6.89
C LYS A 4 -18.86 -3.47 6.00
N GLU A 5 -19.52 -3.73 4.87
CA GLU A 5 -19.10 -4.76 3.93
C GLU A 5 -17.72 -4.45 3.34
N VAL A 6 -17.48 -3.20 2.99
CA VAL A 6 -16.16 -2.77 2.46
C VAL A 6 -15.08 -2.91 3.53
N SER A 7 -15.37 -2.51 4.76
CA SER A 7 -14.48 -2.66 5.90
C SER A 7 -14.05 -4.11 6.08
N GLU A 8 -14.99 -5.02 6.05
CA GLU A 8 -14.73 -6.46 6.20
C GLU A 8 -13.95 -7.03 5.02
N LYS A 9 -14.33 -6.63 3.79
CA LYS A 9 -13.68 -7.14 2.58
C LYS A 9 -12.20 -6.77 2.48
N TYR A 10 -11.85 -5.54 2.84
CA TYR A 10 -10.50 -5.01 2.65
C TYR A 10 -9.67 -4.95 3.95
N GLY A 11 -10.24 -5.38 5.06
CA GLY A 11 -9.51 -5.38 6.33
C GLY A 11 -9.14 -3.99 6.83
N ILE A 12 -10.00 -3.01 6.62
CA ILE A 12 -9.78 -1.62 6.98
C ILE A 12 -10.97 -1.11 7.80
N SER A 13 -10.72 -0.33 8.85
CA SER A 13 -11.80 0.14 9.71
C SER A 13 -12.75 1.09 8.99
N GLN A 14 -14.00 1.11 9.44
CA GLN A 14 -14.99 2.05 8.92
C GLN A 14 -14.56 3.49 9.15
N ASP A 15 -13.94 3.77 10.30
CA ASP A 15 -13.43 5.11 10.61
C ASP A 15 -12.34 5.54 9.63
N THR A 16 -11.44 4.62 9.25
CA THR A 16 -10.40 4.91 8.25
C THR A 16 -11.02 5.19 6.88
N LEU A 17 -12.05 4.44 6.50
CA LEU A 17 -12.77 4.68 5.24
C LEU A 17 -13.40 6.07 5.23
N ARG A 18 -14.04 6.49 6.33
CA ARG A 18 -14.61 7.84 6.46
C ARG A 18 -13.53 8.91 6.41
N TYR A 19 -12.40 8.66 7.06
CA TYR A 19 -11.25 9.56 7.06
C TYR A 19 -10.69 9.73 5.63
N TYR A 20 -10.53 8.63 4.89
CA TYR A 20 -10.03 8.67 3.52
C TYR A 20 -10.92 9.51 2.61
N GLU A 21 -12.22 9.41 2.77
CA GLU A 21 -13.16 10.25 2.00
C GLU A 21 -13.04 11.73 2.41
N ARG A 22 -12.95 11.99 3.72
CA ARG A 22 -12.87 13.35 4.26
C ARG A 22 -11.63 14.09 3.82
N VAL A 23 -10.47 13.43 3.77
CA VAL A 23 -9.20 14.06 3.40
C VAL A 23 -8.83 13.87 1.93
N ASN A 24 -9.74 13.34 1.13
CA ASN A 24 -9.57 13.14 -0.31
C ASN A 24 -8.47 12.15 -0.71
N VAL A 25 -8.29 11.11 0.08
CA VAL A 25 -7.51 9.93 -0.35
C VAL A 25 -8.31 9.18 -1.40
N ILE A 26 -9.64 9.11 -1.19
CA ILE A 26 -10.59 8.61 -2.17
C ILE A 26 -11.61 9.69 -2.48
N PRO A 27 -12.24 9.66 -3.67
CA PRO A 27 -13.32 10.60 -3.99
C PRO A 27 -14.53 10.40 -3.08
N LYS A 28 -15.44 11.36 -3.10
CA LYS A 28 -16.72 11.21 -2.38
C LYS A 28 -17.44 9.96 -2.87
N VAL A 29 -17.80 9.12 -1.91
CA VAL A 29 -18.43 7.84 -2.17
C VAL A 29 -19.88 8.04 -2.60
N THR A 30 -20.33 7.21 -3.54
CA THR A 30 -21.73 7.18 -3.99
C THR A 30 -22.64 6.93 -2.80
N ARG A 31 -23.77 7.64 -2.76
CA ARG A 31 -24.75 7.52 -1.67
C ARG A 31 -26.11 7.11 -2.19
N THR A 32 -26.88 6.45 -1.32
CA THR A 32 -28.30 6.16 -1.59
C THR A 32 -29.10 7.46 -1.53
N SER A 33 -30.35 7.42 -1.94
CA SER A 33 -31.28 8.55 -1.83
C SER A 33 -31.45 9.02 -0.37
N GLY A 34 -31.24 8.13 0.58
CA GLY A 34 -31.27 8.46 2.02
C GLY A 34 -29.95 9.02 2.58
N GLY A 35 -28.94 9.22 1.74
CA GLY A 35 -27.65 9.77 2.16
C GLY A 35 -26.68 8.77 2.78
N ILE A 36 -26.97 7.50 2.69
CA ILE A 36 -26.11 6.42 3.22
C ILE A 36 -25.08 6.03 2.16
N ARG A 37 -23.83 5.82 2.56
CA ARG A 37 -22.77 5.37 1.66
C ARG A 37 -23.14 4.06 0.99
N ASN A 38 -22.99 4.02 -0.32
CA ASN A 38 -23.25 2.85 -1.14
C ASN A 38 -22.10 2.71 -2.15
N TYR A 39 -21.04 2.01 -1.74
CA TYR A 39 -19.82 1.86 -2.53
C TYR A 39 -20.11 1.10 -3.82
N GLN A 40 -19.95 1.79 -4.94
CA GLN A 40 -20.07 1.24 -6.28
C GLN A 40 -18.72 0.68 -6.72
N GLU A 41 -18.68 0.00 -7.85
CA GLU A 41 -17.46 -0.59 -8.37
C GLU A 41 -16.32 0.44 -8.52
N GLU A 42 -16.66 1.63 -9.01
CA GLU A 42 -15.68 2.70 -9.15
C GLU A 42 -15.12 3.15 -7.79
N ASP A 43 -16.00 3.29 -6.80
CA ASP A 43 -15.57 3.64 -5.44
C ASP A 43 -14.63 2.58 -4.88
N LEU A 44 -14.91 1.31 -5.14
CA LEU A 44 -14.08 0.20 -4.67
C LEU A 44 -12.69 0.21 -5.29
N ARG A 45 -12.56 0.63 -6.54
CA ARG A 45 -11.23 0.75 -7.18
C ARG A 45 -10.35 1.76 -6.44
N TRP A 46 -10.92 2.88 -6.02
CA TRP A 46 -10.20 3.88 -5.22
C TRP A 46 -9.83 3.32 -3.85
N VAL A 47 -10.73 2.58 -3.22
CA VAL A 47 -10.45 1.93 -1.92
C VAL A 47 -9.33 0.91 -2.08
N GLU A 48 -9.35 0.09 -3.12
CA GLU A 48 -8.31 -0.91 -3.40
C GLU A 48 -6.94 -0.24 -3.56
N LEU A 49 -6.88 0.85 -4.30
CA LEU A 49 -5.64 1.60 -4.48
C LEU A 49 -5.12 2.13 -3.13
N ALA A 50 -6.02 2.69 -2.31
CA ALA A 50 -5.65 3.22 -0.99
C ALA A 50 -5.12 2.12 -0.06
N VAL A 51 -5.79 0.98 -0.02
CA VAL A 51 -5.37 -0.16 0.82
C VAL A 51 -4.03 -0.71 0.35
N CYS A 52 -3.86 -0.90 -0.96
CA CYS A 52 -2.63 -1.40 -1.55
C CYS A 52 -1.45 -0.46 -1.24
N THR A 53 -1.64 0.83 -1.40
CA THR A 53 -0.63 1.86 -1.12
C THR A 53 -0.25 1.88 0.36
N ARG A 54 -1.24 1.82 1.24
CA ARG A 54 -1.04 1.77 2.69
C ARG A 54 -0.22 0.53 3.08
N ASN A 55 -0.59 -0.63 2.55
CA ASN A 55 0.08 -1.89 2.87
C ASN A 55 1.53 -1.91 2.37
N ALA A 56 1.82 -1.20 1.30
CA ALA A 56 3.18 -1.06 0.78
C ALA A 56 4.01 -0.01 1.54
N GLY A 57 3.39 0.70 2.49
CA GLY A 57 4.08 1.73 3.27
C GLY A 57 4.31 3.04 2.54
N LEU A 58 3.59 3.29 1.45
CA LEU A 58 3.65 4.57 0.75
C LEU A 58 2.83 5.64 1.49
N PRO A 59 3.24 6.92 1.44
CA PRO A 59 2.52 7.98 2.14
C PRO A 59 1.16 8.28 1.48
N ILE A 60 0.15 8.57 2.29
CA ILE A 60 -1.19 8.87 1.78
C ILE A 60 -1.24 10.21 1.02
N GLU A 61 -0.29 11.11 1.29
CA GLU A 61 -0.18 12.40 0.60
C GLU A 61 -0.07 12.23 -0.91
N SER A 62 0.60 11.18 -1.36
CA SER A 62 0.70 10.85 -2.79
C SER A 62 -0.65 10.52 -3.41
N LEU A 63 -1.51 9.82 -2.67
CA LEU A 63 -2.87 9.52 -3.12
C LEU A 63 -3.76 10.75 -3.15
N ILE A 64 -3.62 11.62 -2.15
CA ILE A 64 -4.35 12.89 -2.11
C ILE A 64 -3.98 13.73 -3.33
N GLU A 65 -2.69 13.82 -3.64
CA GLU A 65 -2.21 14.55 -4.83
C GLU A 65 -2.70 13.89 -6.13
N TYR A 66 -2.63 12.58 -6.21
CA TYR A 66 -3.12 11.84 -7.37
C TYR A 66 -4.61 12.12 -7.61
N GLN A 67 -5.42 12.06 -6.55
CA GLN A 67 -6.85 12.32 -6.66
C GLN A 67 -7.13 13.78 -7.06
N ARG A 68 -6.34 14.72 -6.51
CA ARG A 68 -6.45 16.14 -6.88
C ARG A 68 -6.20 16.33 -8.38
N LEU A 69 -5.15 15.73 -8.89
CA LEU A 69 -4.80 15.80 -10.31
C LEU A 69 -5.87 15.13 -11.18
N PHE A 70 -6.35 13.98 -10.75
CA PHE A 70 -7.41 13.28 -11.47
C PHE A 70 -8.66 14.16 -11.63
N ARG A 71 -9.07 14.85 -10.57
CA ARG A 71 -10.22 15.74 -10.60
C ARG A 71 -10.01 16.96 -11.48
N ALA A 72 -8.76 17.38 -11.63
CA ALA A 72 -8.43 18.55 -12.47
C ALA A 72 -8.53 18.24 -13.97
N GLY A 73 -8.70 16.96 -14.34
CA GLY A 73 -8.98 16.54 -15.70
C GLY A 73 -7.77 16.07 -16.50
N ASP A 74 -8.00 15.84 -17.78
CA ASP A 74 -7.02 15.18 -18.67
C ASP A 74 -5.74 15.98 -18.90
N SER A 75 -5.76 17.29 -18.68
CA SER A 75 -4.54 18.10 -18.79
C SER A 75 -3.47 17.68 -17.78
N THR A 76 -3.85 16.96 -16.72
CA THR A 76 -2.93 16.50 -15.68
C THR A 76 -2.37 15.11 -15.93
N ILE A 77 -2.71 14.45 -17.04
CA ILE A 77 -2.23 13.09 -17.33
C ILE A 77 -0.71 12.98 -17.25
N PRO A 78 0.09 13.89 -17.84
CA PRO A 78 1.55 13.82 -17.70
C PRO A 78 2.02 13.93 -16.25
N ALA A 79 1.42 14.82 -15.46
CA ALA A 79 1.77 14.97 -14.04
C ALA A 79 1.40 13.73 -13.23
N ARG A 80 0.27 13.09 -13.55
CA ARG A 80 -0.13 11.85 -12.89
C ARG A 80 0.84 10.72 -13.21
N LEU A 81 1.29 10.62 -14.45
CA LEU A 81 2.28 9.62 -14.83
C LEU A 81 3.59 9.81 -14.06
N GLU A 82 4.06 11.04 -13.97
CA GLU A 82 5.27 11.37 -13.20
C GLU A 82 5.12 10.96 -11.73
N LEU A 83 3.99 11.28 -11.12
CA LEU A 83 3.71 10.92 -9.73
C LEU A 83 3.71 9.40 -9.54
N LEU A 84 3.08 8.65 -10.44
CA LEU A 84 3.06 7.19 -10.37
C LEU A 84 4.45 6.60 -10.53
N ASN A 85 5.26 7.14 -11.41
CA ASN A 85 6.65 6.71 -11.59
C ASN A 85 7.49 6.97 -10.33
N GLU A 86 7.30 8.10 -9.68
CA GLU A 86 7.96 8.40 -8.41
C GLU A 86 7.60 7.36 -7.32
N GLN A 87 6.34 6.96 -7.25
CA GLN A 87 5.90 5.94 -6.32
C GLN A 87 6.51 4.58 -6.65
N MET A 88 6.62 4.25 -7.93
CA MET A 88 7.27 3.02 -8.37
C MET A 88 8.74 2.99 -7.95
N ASP A 89 9.45 4.11 -8.08
CA ASP A 89 10.86 4.22 -7.68
C ASP A 89 11.03 3.99 -6.18
N ILE A 90 10.13 4.52 -5.36
CA ILE A 90 10.15 4.30 -3.90
C ILE A 90 9.97 2.81 -3.60
N LEU A 91 9.01 2.17 -4.24
CA LEU A 91 8.76 0.73 -4.06
C LEU A 91 9.94 -0.12 -4.50
N GLN A 92 10.58 0.24 -5.60
CA GLN A 92 11.76 -0.48 -6.09
C GLN A 92 12.90 -0.43 -5.08
N LYS A 93 13.13 0.71 -4.48
CA LYS A 93 14.16 0.87 -3.43
C LYS A 93 13.83 0.06 -2.19
N GLN A 94 12.56 0.06 -1.76
CA GLN A 94 12.11 -0.74 -0.63
C GLN A 94 12.29 -2.24 -0.89
N LYS A 95 11.98 -2.67 -2.10
CA LYS A 95 12.17 -4.06 -2.51
C LYS A 95 13.64 -4.47 -2.43
N GLU A 96 14.55 -3.63 -2.92
CA GLU A 96 15.98 -3.89 -2.87
C GLU A 96 16.48 -4.01 -1.42
N GLN A 97 16.01 -3.15 -0.54
CA GLN A 97 16.36 -3.21 0.89
C GLN A 97 15.85 -4.49 1.55
N ILE A 98 14.63 -4.91 1.20
CA ILE A 98 14.06 -6.16 1.71
C ILE A 98 14.88 -7.35 1.21
N GLU A 99 15.26 -7.36 -0.06
CA GLU A 99 16.08 -8.43 -0.63
C GLU A 99 17.44 -8.54 0.08
N GLU A 100 18.09 -7.42 0.36
CA GLU A 100 19.35 -7.39 1.11
C GLU A 100 19.18 -8.00 2.50
N THR A 101 18.10 -7.64 3.19
CA THR A 101 17.81 -8.19 4.52
C THR A 101 17.53 -9.68 4.45
N MET A 102 16.79 -10.12 3.44
CA MET A 102 16.53 -11.54 3.22
C MET A 102 17.82 -12.33 3.00
N ASP A 103 18.75 -11.77 2.23
CA ASP A 103 20.03 -12.40 1.97
C ASP A 103 20.84 -12.57 3.27
N ARG A 104 20.85 -11.54 4.12
CA ARG A 104 21.53 -11.59 5.41
C ARG A 104 20.91 -12.64 6.34
N LEU A 105 19.58 -12.68 6.40
CA LEU A 105 18.87 -13.68 7.20
C LEU A 105 19.08 -15.08 6.67
N SER A 106 19.05 -15.24 5.36
CA SER A 106 19.30 -16.54 4.71
C SER A 106 20.68 -17.09 5.06
N TYR A 107 21.69 -16.21 5.05
CA TYR A 107 23.03 -16.59 5.47
C TYR A 107 23.06 -17.06 6.93
N LYS A 108 22.48 -16.28 7.84
CA LYS A 108 22.42 -16.67 9.26
C LYS A 108 21.67 -17.97 9.46
N ILE A 109 20.55 -18.15 8.79
CA ILE A 109 19.76 -19.38 8.85
C ILE A 109 20.63 -20.58 8.45
N SER A 110 21.39 -20.46 7.36
CA SER A 110 22.27 -21.55 6.91
C SER A 110 23.33 -21.91 7.96
N ARG A 111 23.86 -20.90 8.66
CA ARG A 111 24.84 -21.16 9.72
C ARG A 111 24.20 -21.83 10.93
N TYR A 112 22.98 -21.43 11.29
CA TYR A 112 22.25 -22.07 12.38
C TYR A 112 21.81 -23.51 12.02
N GLU A 113 21.40 -23.73 10.78
CA GLU A 113 21.08 -25.08 10.32
C GLU A 113 22.29 -26.02 10.46
N GLU A 114 23.46 -25.53 10.09
CA GLU A 114 24.69 -26.30 10.26
C GLU A 114 25.03 -26.51 11.74
N ALA A 115 24.84 -25.48 12.58
CA ALA A 115 25.08 -25.56 14.01
C ALA A 115 24.18 -26.57 14.72
N VAL A 116 22.95 -26.74 14.24
CA VAL A 116 22.03 -27.79 14.76
C VAL A 116 22.63 -29.16 14.59
N LYS A 117 23.31 -29.41 13.47
CA LYS A 117 23.95 -30.69 13.17
C LYS A 117 25.23 -30.94 13.97
N THR A 118 26.04 -29.91 14.13
CA THR A 118 27.38 -30.02 14.75
C THR A 118 27.38 -29.66 16.23
N GLY A 119 26.34 -28.95 16.72
CA GLY A 119 26.28 -28.45 18.09
C GLY A 119 27.13 -27.20 18.31
N LYS A 120 27.68 -26.61 17.25
CA LYS A 120 28.58 -25.46 17.36
C LYS A 120 28.29 -24.43 16.25
N LEU A 121 28.08 -23.16 16.65
CA LEU A 121 27.86 -22.07 15.72
C LEU A 121 29.18 -21.50 15.25
N VAL A 122 29.37 -21.46 13.93
CA VAL A 122 30.59 -20.94 13.30
C VAL A 122 30.18 -19.95 12.21
N TRP A 123 30.84 -18.80 12.20
CA TRP A 123 30.65 -17.77 11.18
C TRP A 123 31.78 -17.83 10.15
N THR A 124 31.48 -17.39 8.92
CA THR A 124 32.47 -17.29 7.86
C THR A 124 32.90 -15.82 7.71
N LYS A 125 33.87 -15.57 6.81
CA LYS A 125 34.41 -14.21 6.58
C LYS A 125 33.39 -13.27 5.96
N GLU A 126 32.35 -13.77 5.33
CA GLU A 126 31.29 -12.97 4.72
C GLU A 126 30.31 -12.40 5.75
N GLU A 127 30.31 -12.91 6.97
CA GLU A 127 29.55 -12.36 8.07
C GLU A 127 30.18 -11.08 8.64
#